data_51e93f6ebfb716db699afa0773afb5c9
#
_entry.id   51e93f6ebfb716db699afa0773afb5c9
#
_cell.length_a   1.000
_cell.length_b   1.000
_cell.length_c   1.000
_cell.angle_alpha   90.00
_cell.angle_beta   90.00
_cell.angle_gamma   90.00
#
_symmetry.space_group_name_H-M   'P 1'
#
loop_
_entity.id
_entity.type
_entity.pdbx_description
1 polymer ?
#
loop_
_entity_poly.entity_id
_entity_poly.type
_entity_poly.pdbx_seq_one_letter_code
_entity_poly.pdbx_strand_id
1 'polypeptide(L)'
;TKLLVRIRSKIVLSLAFCFSAAFLSAFLDALTVVAVIISVAMGFYGVYHKVASGKTLQDAVDISDDNKIKNHETLEKFRSFLRSLMMHAGVGTALGGVMTMVGEPQNLIIAEQAKWNFIEFFFRMAPVTIPVFICGLLTCVLVEKFKVFGYGEKLPEDVWKILADLDRENAQKMSKQDKIRLSVQGLIAIWLILGLAF
;
A
#
# COMPACT_ATOMS: atom_id res chain seq x y z
N THR A 1 6.29 3.50 6.91
CA THR A 1 6.72 3.01 8.23
C THR A 1 5.70 3.34 9.30
N LYS A 2 5.25 4.60 9.47
CA LYS A 2 4.30 5.04 10.52
C LYS A 2 3.03 4.19 10.61
N LEU A 3 2.44 3.80 9.48
CA LEU A 3 1.22 2.98 9.44
C LEU A 3 1.48 1.58 10.01
N LEU A 4 2.58 0.94 9.61
CA LEU A 4 2.98 -0.39 10.07
C LEU A 4 3.29 -0.42 11.57
N VAL A 5 3.92 0.64 12.09
CA VAL A 5 4.30 0.73 13.51
C VAL A 5 3.10 1.06 14.39
N ARG A 6 2.17 1.89 13.90
CA ARG A 6 1.02 2.39 14.68
C ARG A 6 -0.14 1.39 14.77
N ILE A 7 -0.37 0.62 13.70
CA ILE A 7 -1.50 -0.32 13.60
C ILE A 7 -1.00 -1.73 13.90
N ARG A 8 -1.28 -2.25 15.10
CA ARG A 8 -0.91 -3.62 15.49
C ARG A 8 -1.87 -4.69 14.97
N SER A 9 -3.11 -4.32 14.65
CA SER A 9 -4.09 -5.27 14.12
C SER A 9 -3.82 -5.56 12.65
N LYS A 10 -3.55 -6.81 12.30
CA LYS A 10 -3.30 -7.24 10.92
C LYS A 10 -4.50 -6.93 10.00
N ILE A 11 -5.72 -7.20 10.46
CA ILE A 11 -6.95 -6.94 9.68
C ILE A 11 -7.08 -5.44 9.36
N VAL A 12 -6.91 -4.59 10.38
CA VAL A 12 -7.00 -3.13 10.18
C VAL A 12 -5.90 -2.63 9.24
N LEU A 13 -4.70 -3.19 9.37
CA LEU A 13 -3.58 -2.84 8.49
C LEU A 13 -3.85 -3.27 7.04
N SER A 14 -4.34 -4.49 6.83
CA SER A 14 -4.70 -5.01 5.51
C SER A 14 -5.81 -4.17 4.86
N LEU A 15 -6.84 -3.81 5.62
CA LEU A 15 -7.89 -2.90 5.16
C LEU A 15 -7.35 -1.50 4.82
N ALA A 16 -6.46 -0.96 5.66
CA ALA A 16 -5.85 0.34 5.41
C ALA A 16 -5.01 0.34 4.12
N PHE A 17 -4.26 -0.74 3.86
CA PHE A 17 -3.50 -0.90 2.61
C PHE A 17 -4.43 -1.05 1.41
N CYS A 18 -5.46 -1.90 1.50
CA CYS A 18 -6.45 -2.07 0.44
C CYS A 18 -7.16 -0.76 0.12
N PHE A 19 -7.64 -0.05 1.14
CA PHE A 19 -8.35 1.23 0.97
C PHE A 19 -7.45 2.32 0.41
N SER A 20 -6.20 2.45 0.92
CA SER A 20 -5.25 3.44 0.41
C SER A 20 -4.88 3.17 -1.04
N ALA A 21 -4.68 1.90 -1.40
CA ALA A 21 -4.41 1.49 -2.78
C ALA A 21 -5.60 1.79 -3.70
N ALA A 22 -6.82 1.51 -3.24
CA ALA A 22 -8.05 1.81 -3.99
C ALA A 22 -8.21 3.32 -4.20
N PHE A 23 -8.00 4.11 -3.15
CA PHE A 23 -8.07 5.57 -3.24
C PHE A 23 -7.05 6.13 -4.24
N LEU A 24 -5.80 5.67 -4.17
CA LEU A 24 -4.76 6.10 -5.10
C LEU A 24 -5.08 5.67 -6.54
N SER A 25 -5.54 4.43 -6.74
CA SER A 25 -5.86 3.90 -8.05
C SER A 25 -7.09 4.53 -8.71
N ALA A 26 -7.96 5.13 -7.92
CA ALA A 26 -9.07 5.92 -8.46
C ALA A 26 -8.60 7.19 -9.21
N PHE A 27 -7.38 7.68 -8.94
CA PHE A 27 -6.82 8.89 -9.55
C PHE A 27 -5.50 8.65 -10.30
N LEU A 28 -4.88 7.50 -10.08
CA LEU A 28 -3.64 7.08 -10.72
C LEU A 28 -3.86 5.72 -11.39
N ASP A 29 -3.12 5.47 -12.45
CA ASP A 29 -3.10 4.16 -13.09
C ASP A 29 -2.74 3.03 -12.10
N ALA A 30 -3.46 1.92 -12.18
CA ALA A 30 -3.31 0.77 -11.29
C ALA A 30 -1.88 0.21 -11.29
N LEU A 31 -1.22 0.16 -12.44
CA LEU A 31 0.17 -0.32 -12.55
C LEU A 31 1.14 0.57 -11.78
N THR A 32 0.95 1.89 -11.85
CA THR A 32 1.75 2.86 -11.10
C THR A 32 1.57 2.66 -9.59
N VAL A 33 0.34 2.49 -9.13
CA VAL A 33 0.05 2.28 -7.70
C VAL A 33 0.67 0.97 -7.22
N VAL A 34 0.53 -0.13 -7.97
CA VAL A 34 1.14 -1.43 -7.64
C VAL A 34 2.66 -1.32 -7.60
N ALA A 35 3.30 -0.65 -8.56
CA ALA A 35 4.75 -0.46 -8.57
C ALA A 35 5.25 0.30 -7.33
N VAL A 36 4.53 1.35 -6.90
CA VAL A 36 4.84 2.09 -5.66
C VAL A 36 4.72 1.18 -4.43
N ILE A 37 3.65 0.40 -4.33
CA ILE A 37 3.42 -0.50 -3.19
C ILE A 37 4.51 -1.57 -3.11
N ILE A 38 4.87 -2.19 -4.24
CA ILE A 38 5.96 -3.17 -4.30
C ILE A 38 7.29 -2.52 -3.89
N SER A 39 7.58 -1.32 -4.38
CA SER A 39 8.81 -0.59 -4.02
C SER A 39 8.89 -0.30 -2.53
N VAL A 40 7.77 0.09 -1.91
CA VAL A 40 7.69 0.31 -0.46
C VAL A 40 7.89 -1.00 0.32
N ALA A 41 7.27 -2.10 -0.12
CA ALA A 41 7.41 -3.41 0.52
C ALA A 41 8.86 -3.94 0.41
N MET A 42 9.50 -3.78 -0.75
CA MET A 42 10.91 -4.12 -0.96
C MET A 42 11.83 -3.27 -0.09
N GLY A 43 11.52 -1.99 0.08
CA GLY A 43 12.23 -1.12 1.00
C GLY A 43 12.19 -1.60 2.45
N PHE A 44 11.02 -2.00 2.95
CA PHE A 44 10.89 -2.58 4.30
C PHE A 44 11.63 -3.90 4.44
N TYR A 45 11.51 -4.77 3.43
CA TYR A 45 12.24 -6.03 3.42
C TYR A 45 13.75 -5.81 3.44
N GLY A 46 14.27 -4.92 2.58
CA GLY A 46 15.69 -4.60 2.49
C GLY A 46 16.26 -4.03 3.78
N VAL A 47 15.53 -3.16 4.46
CA VAL A 47 15.91 -2.62 5.77
C VAL A 47 16.00 -3.73 6.82
N TYR A 48 14.96 -4.55 6.93
CA TYR A 48 14.98 -5.67 7.88
C TYR A 48 16.14 -6.64 7.59
N HIS A 49 16.30 -7.02 6.32
CA HIS A 49 17.37 -7.94 5.90
C HIS A 49 18.75 -7.42 6.28
N LYS A 50 19.05 -6.14 6.04
CA LYS A 50 20.32 -5.52 6.40
C LYS A 50 20.58 -5.58 7.90
N VAL A 51 19.61 -5.17 8.71
CA VAL A 51 19.74 -5.16 10.17
C VAL A 51 19.89 -6.59 10.71
N ALA A 52 19.08 -7.54 10.22
CA ALA A 52 19.14 -8.93 10.63
C ALA A 52 20.46 -9.64 10.23
N SER A 53 21.10 -9.19 9.14
CA SER A 53 22.41 -9.69 8.69
C SER A 53 23.60 -9.01 9.37
N GLY A 54 23.36 -8.04 10.27
CA GLY A 54 24.43 -7.26 10.93
C GLY A 54 25.16 -6.31 9.99
N LYS A 55 24.61 -6.04 8.79
CA LYS A 55 25.15 -5.09 7.81
C LYS A 55 24.68 -3.66 8.10
N THR A 56 25.46 -2.67 7.70
CA THR A 56 25.03 -1.27 7.79
C THR A 56 23.98 -0.94 6.74
N LEU A 57 23.16 0.11 6.97
CA LEU A 57 22.12 0.55 6.02
C LEU A 57 22.68 0.99 4.65
N GLN A 58 23.98 1.26 4.56
CA GLN A 58 24.67 1.70 3.34
C GLN A 58 25.10 0.53 2.43
N ASP A 59 25.17 -0.69 2.94
CA ASP A 59 25.57 -1.86 2.15
C ASP A 59 24.48 -2.24 1.14
N ALA A 60 24.88 -2.73 -0.03
CA ALA A 60 23.94 -3.22 -1.04
C ALA A 60 23.14 -4.42 -0.51
N VAL A 61 21.85 -4.50 -0.86
CA VAL A 61 21.00 -5.64 -0.50
C VAL A 61 21.34 -6.81 -1.41
N ASP A 62 22.02 -7.81 -0.86
CA ASP A 62 22.26 -9.07 -1.55
C ASP A 62 21.25 -10.11 -1.06
N ILE A 63 20.27 -10.41 -1.91
CA ILE A 63 19.16 -11.33 -1.61
C ILE A 63 19.64 -12.78 -1.55
N SER A 64 20.82 -13.09 -2.11
CA SER A 64 21.41 -14.43 -2.10
C SER A 64 21.96 -14.86 -0.72
N ASP A 65 22.09 -13.93 0.21
CA ASP A 65 22.67 -14.14 1.54
C ASP A 65 21.65 -14.61 2.61
N ASP A 66 20.41 -14.91 2.19
CA ASP A 66 19.31 -15.35 3.08
C ASP A 66 19.70 -16.56 3.99
N ASN A 67 20.59 -17.42 3.53
CA ASN A 67 21.04 -18.60 4.28
C ASN A 67 21.96 -18.27 5.48
N LYS A 68 22.46 -17.03 5.56
CA LYS A 68 23.33 -16.57 6.64
C LYS A 68 22.59 -15.82 7.75
N ILE A 69 21.29 -15.62 7.60
CA ILE A 69 20.49 -14.88 8.57
C ILE A 69 20.21 -15.79 9.77
N LYS A 70 20.61 -15.33 10.94
CA LYS A 70 20.44 -16.03 12.23
C LYS A 70 18.98 -16.40 12.55
N ASN A 71 18.00 -15.84 11.83
CA ASN A 71 16.59 -15.99 12.14
C ASN A 71 15.74 -16.17 10.86
N HIS A 72 16.05 -17.24 10.11
CA HIS A 72 15.38 -17.60 8.86
C HIS A 72 13.84 -17.70 9.00
N GLU A 73 13.37 -18.26 10.12
CA GLU A 73 11.93 -18.38 10.39
C GLU A 73 11.22 -17.01 10.50
N THR A 74 11.85 -16.05 11.19
CA THR A 74 11.32 -14.69 11.32
C THR A 74 11.27 -13.99 9.97
N LEU A 75 12.27 -14.22 9.13
CA LEU A 75 12.33 -13.68 7.77
C LEU A 75 11.19 -14.23 6.90
N GLU A 76 10.93 -15.54 6.95
CA GLU A 76 9.85 -16.17 6.21
C GLU A 76 8.47 -15.67 6.67
N LYS A 77 8.25 -15.51 7.97
CA LYS A 77 7.03 -14.90 8.52
C LYS A 77 6.86 -13.46 8.04
N PHE A 78 7.95 -12.70 8.00
CA PHE A 78 7.92 -11.32 7.51
C PHE A 78 7.63 -11.25 5.99
N ARG A 79 8.22 -12.14 5.19
CA ARG A 79 7.90 -12.28 3.76
C ARG A 79 6.43 -12.61 3.54
N SER A 80 5.89 -13.57 4.29
CA SER A 80 4.47 -13.94 4.23
C SER A 80 3.56 -12.77 4.62
N PHE A 81 3.93 -12.04 5.67
CA PHE A 81 3.24 -10.81 6.08
C PHE A 81 3.22 -9.76 4.97
N LEU A 82 4.38 -9.42 4.37
CA LEU A 82 4.47 -8.44 3.30
C LEU A 82 3.71 -8.87 2.05
N ARG A 83 3.83 -10.15 1.67
CA ARG A 83 3.09 -10.72 0.53
C ARG A 83 1.59 -10.54 0.71
N SER A 84 1.03 -10.85 1.88
CA SER A 84 -0.40 -10.67 2.14
C SER A 84 -0.83 -9.21 2.06
N LEU A 85 -0.02 -8.26 2.55
CA LEU A 85 -0.31 -6.83 2.42
C LEU A 85 -0.30 -6.36 0.95
N MET A 86 0.68 -6.82 0.17
CA MET A 86 0.75 -6.50 -1.27
C MET A 86 -0.44 -7.07 -2.03
N MET A 87 -0.89 -8.29 -1.71
CA MET A 87 -2.08 -8.88 -2.32
C MET A 87 -3.35 -8.08 -2.02
N HIS A 88 -3.53 -7.64 -0.77
CA HIS A 88 -4.66 -6.77 -0.42
C HIS A 88 -4.59 -5.41 -1.11
N ALA A 89 -3.41 -4.84 -1.22
CA ALA A 89 -3.23 -3.60 -1.97
C ALA A 89 -3.51 -3.79 -3.47
N GLY A 90 -3.09 -4.92 -4.06
CA GLY A 90 -3.42 -5.28 -5.45
C GLY A 90 -4.93 -5.39 -5.68
N VAL A 91 -5.65 -6.05 -4.77
CA VAL A 91 -7.13 -6.06 -4.80
C VAL A 91 -7.69 -4.64 -4.71
N GLY A 92 -7.14 -3.83 -3.80
CA GLY A 92 -7.53 -2.42 -3.66
C GLY A 92 -7.37 -1.63 -4.96
N THR A 93 -6.22 -1.78 -5.67
CA THR A 93 -6.01 -1.06 -6.93
C THR A 93 -7.03 -1.42 -7.99
N ALA A 94 -7.37 -2.70 -8.13
CA ALA A 94 -8.39 -3.14 -9.08
C ALA A 94 -9.78 -2.58 -8.72
N LEU A 95 -10.14 -2.61 -7.44
CA LEU A 95 -11.44 -2.10 -6.97
C LEU A 95 -11.55 -0.57 -7.08
N GLY A 96 -10.45 0.15 -6.87
CA GLY A 96 -10.42 1.61 -6.96
C GLY A 96 -10.37 2.11 -8.40
N GLY A 97 -9.58 1.46 -9.25
CA GLY A 97 -9.39 1.84 -10.64
C GLY A 97 -10.66 1.87 -11.46
N VAL A 98 -11.61 0.96 -11.17
CA VAL A 98 -12.90 0.91 -11.89
C VAL A 98 -13.90 1.98 -11.43
N MET A 99 -13.63 2.72 -10.35
CA MET A 99 -14.58 3.71 -9.81
C MET A 99 -14.61 5.01 -10.59
N THR A 100 -13.50 5.41 -11.21
CA THR A 100 -13.39 6.68 -11.92
C THR A 100 -12.94 6.49 -13.36
N MET A 101 -13.18 7.49 -14.19
CA MET A 101 -12.77 7.45 -15.58
C MET A 101 -11.23 7.45 -15.76
N VAL A 102 -10.46 7.93 -14.78
CA VAL A 102 -8.99 8.08 -14.87
C VAL A 102 -8.26 6.85 -14.33
N GLY A 103 -8.89 6.07 -13.45
CA GLY A 103 -8.25 4.95 -12.78
C GLY A 103 -7.85 3.79 -13.70
N GLU A 104 -8.55 3.63 -14.83
CA GLU A 104 -8.27 2.58 -15.82
C GLU A 104 -8.42 3.15 -17.25
N PRO A 105 -7.51 2.81 -18.21
CA PRO A 105 -7.58 3.34 -19.58
C PRO A 105 -8.90 3.06 -20.31
N GLN A 106 -9.50 1.88 -20.09
CA GLN A 106 -10.77 1.52 -20.70
C GLN A 106 -11.93 2.41 -20.23
N ASN A 107 -11.88 2.94 -19.01
CA ASN A 107 -12.89 3.84 -18.48
C ASN A 107 -12.91 5.19 -19.22
N LEU A 108 -11.73 5.67 -19.66
CA LEU A 108 -11.63 6.86 -20.50
C LEU A 108 -12.34 6.66 -21.84
N ILE A 109 -12.16 5.49 -22.47
CA ILE A 109 -12.82 5.18 -23.74
C ILE A 109 -14.34 5.11 -23.56
N ILE A 110 -14.80 4.47 -22.48
CA ILE A 110 -16.24 4.38 -22.16
C ILE A 110 -16.80 5.77 -21.92
N ALA A 111 -16.14 6.60 -21.13
CA ALA A 111 -16.60 7.96 -20.81
C ALA A 111 -16.67 8.84 -22.06
N GLU A 112 -15.67 8.73 -22.95
CA GLU A 112 -15.63 9.46 -24.22
C GLU A 112 -16.77 9.05 -25.15
N GLN A 113 -17.01 7.75 -25.32
CA GLN A 113 -18.11 7.24 -26.16
C GLN A 113 -19.48 7.59 -25.60
N ALA A 114 -19.63 7.56 -24.28
CA ALA A 114 -20.86 7.89 -23.59
C ALA A 114 -21.06 9.41 -23.40
N LYS A 115 -20.02 10.21 -23.69
CA LYS A 115 -19.96 11.66 -23.45
C LYS A 115 -20.20 12.03 -21.98
N TRP A 116 -19.69 11.21 -21.07
CA TRP A 116 -19.81 11.45 -19.64
C TRP A 116 -18.60 12.24 -19.14
N ASN A 117 -18.87 13.25 -18.29
CA ASN A 117 -17.82 13.91 -17.53
C ASN A 117 -17.36 13.07 -16.33
N PHE A 118 -16.32 13.49 -15.62
CA PHE A 118 -15.72 12.77 -14.51
C PHE A 118 -16.75 12.43 -13.41
N ILE A 119 -17.54 13.43 -13.00
CA ILE A 119 -18.54 13.29 -11.93
C ILE A 119 -19.69 12.38 -12.39
N GLU A 120 -20.16 12.56 -13.62
CA GLU A 120 -21.23 11.75 -14.20
C GLU A 120 -20.80 10.27 -14.29
N PHE A 121 -19.58 9.99 -14.77
CA PHE A 121 -19.02 8.65 -14.83
C PHE A 121 -19.06 8.00 -13.43
N PHE A 122 -18.53 8.70 -12.40
CA PHE A 122 -18.51 8.17 -11.04
C PHE A 122 -19.93 7.81 -10.56
N PHE A 123 -20.89 8.70 -10.68
CA PHE A 123 -22.25 8.43 -10.21
C PHE A 123 -22.97 7.33 -11.00
N ARG A 124 -22.69 7.19 -12.29
CA ARG A 124 -23.26 6.13 -13.12
C ARG A 124 -22.67 4.75 -12.78
N MET A 125 -21.40 4.71 -12.44
CA MET A 125 -20.72 3.46 -12.06
C MET A 125 -20.91 3.10 -10.59
N ALA A 126 -21.15 4.06 -9.70
CA ALA A 126 -21.26 3.88 -8.26
C ALA A 126 -22.25 2.78 -7.81
N PRO A 127 -23.46 2.62 -8.43
CA PRO A 127 -24.39 1.55 -8.02
C PRO A 127 -23.81 0.14 -8.16
N VAL A 128 -22.83 -0.06 -9.02
CA VAL A 128 -22.14 -1.34 -9.21
C VAL A 128 -20.82 -1.36 -8.46
N THR A 129 -19.99 -0.31 -8.60
CA THR A 129 -18.63 -0.32 -8.06
C THR A 129 -18.57 -0.24 -6.54
N ILE A 130 -19.50 0.49 -5.90
CA ILE A 130 -19.53 0.59 -4.43
C ILE A 130 -19.88 -0.76 -3.77
N PRO A 131 -20.95 -1.48 -4.16
CA PRO A 131 -21.22 -2.82 -3.62
C PRO A 131 -20.06 -3.79 -3.84
N VAL A 132 -19.46 -3.78 -5.05
CA VAL A 132 -18.29 -4.63 -5.36
C VAL A 132 -17.10 -4.27 -4.46
N PHE A 133 -16.84 -3.00 -4.22
CA PHE A 133 -15.80 -2.53 -3.32
C PHE A 133 -16.03 -3.03 -1.88
N ILE A 134 -17.27 -2.92 -1.38
CA ILE A 134 -17.62 -3.43 -0.04
C ILE A 134 -17.41 -4.95 0.03
N CYS A 135 -17.85 -5.71 -0.97
CA CYS A 135 -17.63 -7.16 -1.04
C CYS A 135 -16.13 -7.50 -1.08
N GLY A 136 -15.33 -6.73 -1.82
CA GLY A 136 -13.88 -6.89 -1.86
C GLY A 136 -13.21 -6.63 -0.50
N LEU A 137 -13.61 -5.57 0.21
CA LEU A 137 -13.14 -5.31 1.59
C LEU A 137 -13.55 -6.42 2.56
N LEU A 138 -14.78 -6.93 2.46
CA LEU A 138 -15.25 -8.06 3.26
C LEU A 138 -14.43 -9.32 2.97
N THR A 139 -14.11 -9.59 1.71
CA THR A 139 -13.24 -10.72 1.33
C THR A 139 -11.86 -10.57 1.95
N CYS A 140 -11.25 -9.38 1.93
CA CYS A 140 -9.99 -9.12 2.62
C CYS A 140 -10.05 -9.43 4.12
N VAL A 141 -11.14 -9.04 4.79
CA VAL A 141 -11.35 -9.36 6.21
C VAL A 141 -11.49 -10.86 6.43
N LEU A 142 -12.26 -11.54 5.59
CA LEU A 142 -12.53 -12.97 5.73
C LEU A 142 -11.25 -13.80 5.57
N VAL A 143 -10.44 -13.55 4.54
CA VAL A 143 -9.19 -14.31 4.32
C VAL A 143 -8.18 -14.10 5.46
N GLU A 144 -8.09 -12.88 6.01
CA GLU A 144 -7.24 -12.61 7.17
C GLU A 144 -7.77 -13.26 8.46
N LYS A 145 -9.09 -13.24 8.66
CA LYS A 145 -9.74 -13.82 9.85
C LYS A 145 -9.63 -15.34 9.85
N PHE A 146 -9.88 -15.98 8.72
CA PHE A 146 -9.84 -17.45 8.60
C PHE A 146 -8.42 -17.97 8.33
N LYS A 147 -7.44 -17.11 8.09
CA LYS A 147 -6.04 -17.47 7.83
C LYS A 147 -5.88 -18.48 6.68
N VAL A 148 -6.71 -18.37 5.65
CA VAL A 148 -6.65 -19.24 4.47
C VAL A 148 -5.63 -18.71 3.46
N PHE A 149 -5.10 -19.58 2.61
CA PHE A 149 -4.16 -19.25 1.53
C PHE A 149 -2.88 -18.53 1.97
N GLY A 150 -2.43 -18.74 3.20
CA GLY A 150 -1.23 -18.11 3.75
C GLY A 150 -1.42 -16.67 4.25
N TYR A 151 -2.68 -16.24 4.41
CA TYR A 151 -3.01 -14.98 5.09
C TYR A 151 -3.01 -15.15 6.62
N GLY A 152 -3.08 -14.04 7.35
CA GLY A 152 -3.20 -14.04 8.81
C GLY A 152 -1.88 -14.00 9.57
N GLU A 153 -0.74 -14.04 8.88
CA GLU A 153 0.57 -13.85 9.52
C GLU A 153 0.70 -12.42 10.05
N LYS A 154 1.09 -12.33 11.32
CA LYS A 154 1.31 -11.04 11.99
C LYS A 154 2.74 -10.55 11.75
N LEU A 155 2.94 -9.26 11.87
CA LEU A 155 4.27 -8.67 11.87
C LEU A 155 5.07 -9.23 13.07
N PRO A 156 6.23 -9.90 12.84
CA PRO A 156 7.07 -10.38 13.94
C PRO A 156 7.52 -9.23 14.84
N GLU A 157 7.61 -9.49 16.15
CA GLU A 157 7.96 -8.44 17.12
C GLU A 157 9.36 -7.85 16.91
N ASP A 158 10.32 -8.68 16.49
CA ASP A 158 11.68 -8.22 16.21
C ASP A 158 11.70 -7.27 15.01
N VAL A 159 10.93 -7.59 13.97
CA VAL A 159 10.75 -6.71 12.81
C VAL A 159 10.08 -5.41 13.23
N TRP A 160 9.04 -5.49 14.05
CA TRP A 160 8.33 -4.32 14.54
C TRP A 160 9.26 -3.38 15.32
N LYS A 161 10.12 -3.90 16.21
CA LYS A 161 11.11 -3.10 16.96
C LYS A 161 12.04 -2.35 16.01
N ILE A 162 12.63 -3.05 15.04
CA ILE A 162 13.53 -2.45 14.05
C ILE A 162 12.83 -1.33 13.26
N LEU A 163 11.61 -1.58 12.79
CA LEU A 163 10.84 -0.57 12.06
C LEU A 163 10.43 0.62 12.95
N ALA A 164 10.15 0.37 14.23
CA ALA A 164 9.80 1.42 15.20
C ALA A 164 11.02 2.33 15.51
N ASP A 165 12.20 1.75 15.69
CA ASP A 165 13.42 2.51 15.92
C ASP A 165 13.79 3.36 14.70
N LEU A 166 13.65 2.81 13.50
CA LEU A 166 13.81 3.56 12.25
C LEU A 166 12.80 4.70 12.10
N ASP A 167 11.54 4.48 12.49
CA ASP A 167 10.53 5.54 12.43
C ASP A 167 10.85 6.67 13.40
N ARG A 168 11.33 6.35 14.61
CA ARG A 168 11.81 7.32 15.59
C ARG A 168 13.01 8.12 15.09
N GLU A 169 14.00 7.42 14.52
CA GLU A 169 15.20 8.03 13.97
C GLU A 169 14.87 8.97 12.80
N ASN A 170 14.03 8.54 11.88
CA ASN A 170 13.55 9.35 10.77
C ASN A 170 12.71 10.55 11.25
N ALA A 171 11.89 10.38 12.29
CA ALA A 171 11.10 11.46 12.85
C ALA A 171 11.98 12.54 13.52
N GLN A 172 13.09 12.12 14.14
CA GLN A 172 14.07 13.06 14.73
C GLN A 172 14.89 13.79 13.65
N LYS A 173 15.23 13.13 12.56
CA LYS A 173 15.97 13.72 11.43
C LYS A 173 15.12 14.63 10.54
N MET A 174 13.78 14.58 10.67
CA MET A 174 12.85 15.35 9.84
C MET A 174 12.96 16.85 10.14
N SER A 175 13.52 17.61 9.20
CA SER A 175 13.66 19.06 9.27
C SER A 175 12.30 19.78 9.14
N LYS A 176 12.24 21.06 9.60
CA LYS A 176 11.09 21.94 9.32
C LYS A 176 10.83 22.06 7.81
N GLN A 177 11.89 22.11 7.01
CA GLN A 177 11.80 22.19 5.55
C GLN A 177 11.14 20.93 4.94
N ASP A 178 11.44 19.74 5.49
CA ASP A 178 10.83 18.48 5.01
C ASP A 178 9.31 18.43 5.29
N LYS A 179 8.89 18.97 6.45
CA LYS A 179 7.47 19.10 6.81
C LYS A 179 6.74 20.05 5.87
N ILE A 180 7.34 21.19 5.55
CA ILE A 180 6.78 22.18 4.60
C ILE A 180 6.69 21.55 3.21
N ARG A 181 7.75 20.88 2.74
CA ARG A 181 7.76 20.20 1.45
C ARG A 181 6.65 19.13 1.36
N LEU A 182 6.46 18.34 2.42
CA LEU A 182 5.41 17.34 2.47
C LEU A 182 4.00 17.98 2.45
N SER A 183 3.82 19.09 3.17
CA SER A 183 2.55 19.83 3.16
C SER A 183 2.24 20.43 1.79
N VAL A 184 3.24 21.01 1.12
CA VAL A 184 3.10 21.56 -0.23
C VAL A 184 2.76 20.45 -1.24
N GLN A 185 3.44 19.30 -1.16
CA GLN A 185 3.12 18.14 -2.00
C GLN A 185 1.69 17.64 -1.78
N GLY A 186 1.23 17.59 -0.53
CA GLY A 186 -0.15 17.24 -0.19
C GLY A 186 -1.18 18.22 -0.78
N LEU A 187 -0.91 19.52 -0.67
CA LEU A 187 -1.78 20.56 -1.25
C LEU A 187 -1.84 20.47 -2.79
N ILE A 188 -0.69 20.25 -3.44
CA ILE A 188 -0.64 20.06 -4.90
C ILE A 188 -1.43 18.81 -5.31
N ALA A 189 -1.30 17.70 -4.57
CA ALA A 189 -2.06 16.48 -4.86
C ALA A 189 -3.58 16.72 -4.73
N ILE A 190 -4.01 17.41 -3.68
CA ILE A 190 -5.44 17.76 -3.50
C ILE A 190 -5.90 18.68 -4.65
N TRP A 191 -5.10 19.68 -5.02
CA TRP A 191 -5.43 20.58 -6.12
C TRP A 191 -5.57 19.85 -7.46
N LEU A 192 -4.67 18.90 -7.74
CA LEU A 192 -4.74 18.05 -8.95
C LEU A 192 -6.02 17.18 -8.96
N ILE A 193 -6.36 16.57 -7.81
CA ILE A 193 -7.59 15.76 -7.70
C ILE A 193 -8.83 16.63 -7.95
N LEU A 194 -8.87 17.83 -7.37
CA LEU A 194 -9.98 18.76 -7.60
C LEU A 194 -10.03 19.21 -9.08
N GLY A 195 -8.90 19.50 -9.70
CA GLY A 195 -8.84 19.87 -11.11
C GLY A 195 -9.23 18.75 -12.09
N LEU A 196 -9.17 17.48 -11.66
CA LEU A 196 -9.70 16.35 -12.43
C LEU A 196 -11.22 16.21 -12.28
N ALA A 197 -11.78 16.66 -11.14
CA ALA A 197 -13.20 16.53 -10.83
C ALA A 197 -14.04 17.64 -11.47
N PHE A 198 -13.47 18.83 -11.72
CA PHE A 198 -14.10 20.02 -12.26
C PHE A 198 -13.46 20.48 -13.57
#